data_a0e7453334fa07373db1b378fdee3794
#
_entry.id   a0e7453334fa07373db1b378fdee3794
#
_cell.length_a   1.000
_cell.length_b   1.000
_cell.length_c   1.000
_cell.angle_alpha   90.00
_cell.angle_beta   90.00
_cell.angle_gamma   90.00
#
_symmetry.space_group_name_H-M   'P 1'
#
loop_
_entity.id
_entity.type
_entity.pdbx_description
1 polymer ?
#
loop_
_entity_poly.entity_id
_entity_poly.type
_entity_poly.pdbx_seq_one_letter_code
_entity_poly.pdbx_strand_id
1 'polypeptide(L)'
;FELKELYGEINTPFNFINKMLSIIPKEYFENKTLKWLDPGSGHGNYSLCLFYILFKSLIKSFPNPDERKKHIIENMIYMIELNKDNIPFLREKFGEKGNIIEENYLEWETDLKFDFIIGNPPYNFNGVKKVPTKNNINKKEDGKTIWCEFVKKNISLLKDDGIMNILIPSIWMKPDKAGMYDLFSKYDIQKLHTLSSSQTNKTFAFHVQTPTCYFLLTKRENQGKIELYDSLPNKYITFKLHKNIPIPLDFSSIINKFLKLTNKYGRLDVIKTNLPKKGVKIIEHPNVKFPFKNVKTTTLNKNKAPELQIRYSNEELPFNNQPKIIMGHKMYGFPYIDKEGSYGICSRDNYVIINKELKEMELIKEFLSTEVILFVFETTRYRMRYLEKYVFEFIPDFSKIDDCWNMFDNNNVDIYKLFGITKEEKEFIKNYYKIKYKYF
;
A
#
# COMPACT_ATOMS: atom_id res chain seq x y z
N PHE A 1 -4.99 -24.35 -7.08
CA PHE A 1 -5.62 -23.18 -7.73
C PHE A 1 -7.07 -23.01 -7.29
N GLU A 2 -7.84 -24.09 -7.14
CA GLU A 2 -9.27 -24.06 -6.78
C GLU A 2 -9.53 -23.51 -5.37
N LEU A 3 -8.77 -23.91 -4.36
CA LEU A 3 -8.93 -23.44 -2.97
C LEU A 3 -8.67 -21.93 -2.84
N LYS A 4 -7.68 -21.41 -3.57
CA LYS A 4 -7.40 -19.96 -3.61
C LYS A 4 -8.53 -19.17 -4.29
N GLU A 5 -9.13 -19.73 -5.34
CA GLU A 5 -10.27 -19.09 -6.02
C GLU A 5 -11.55 -19.16 -5.18
N LEU A 6 -11.78 -20.27 -4.49
CA LEU A 6 -13.01 -20.51 -3.74
C LEU A 6 -13.00 -19.82 -2.37
N TYR A 7 -11.91 -20.01 -1.60
CA TYR A 7 -11.82 -19.54 -0.20
C TYR A 7 -10.83 -18.38 -0.01
N GLY A 8 -10.07 -17.98 -1.04
CA GLY A 8 -8.98 -17.01 -0.91
C GLY A 8 -7.77 -17.54 -0.13
N GLU A 9 -7.68 -18.86 0.04
CA GLU A 9 -6.69 -19.52 0.89
C GLU A 9 -5.28 -19.41 0.33
N ILE A 10 -4.36 -18.88 1.13
CA ILE A 10 -2.93 -18.76 0.82
C ILE A 10 -2.14 -19.13 2.07
N ASN A 11 -1.41 -20.25 2.00
CA ASN A 11 -0.57 -20.67 3.09
C ASN A 11 0.57 -19.68 3.37
N THR A 12 0.65 -19.21 4.60
CA THR A 12 1.71 -18.31 5.05
C THR A 12 2.91 -19.13 5.54
N PRO A 13 4.13 -18.86 5.02
CA PRO A 13 5.33 -19.58 5.43
C PRO A 13 5.68 -19.37 6.91
N PHE A 14 6.12 -20.41 7.61
CA PHE A 14 6.46 -20.36 9.03
C PHE A 14 7.50 -19.30 9.40
N ASN A 15 8.55 -19.13 8.59
CA ASN A 15 9.57 -18.12 8.80
C ASN A 15 9.02 -16.69 8.73
N PHE A 16 7.99 -16.47 7.90
CA PHE A 16 7.32 -15.18 7.79
C PHE A 16 6.36 -14.95 8.96
N ILE A 17 5.60 -15.97 9.38
CA ILE A 17 4.76 -15.91 10.59
C ILE A 17 5.61 -15.54 11.80
N ASN A 18 6.77 -16.18 11.97
CA ASN A 18 7.69 -15.86 13.08
C ASN A 18 8.17 -14.40 13.04
N LYS A 19 8.39 -13.81 11.85
CA LYS A 19 8.69 -12.37 11.72
C LYS A 19 7.51 -11.52 12.19
N MET A 20 6.29 -11.88 11.81
CA MET A 20 5.10 -11.15 12.23
C MET A 20 4.90 -11.22 13.75
N LEU A 21 5.00 -12.39 14.33
CA LEU A 21 4.87 -12.58 15.78
C LEU A 21 6.02 -11.95 16.57
N SER A 22 7.22 -11.81 15.99
CA SER A 22 8.39 -11.22 16.67
C SER A 22 8.27 -9.72 16.97
N ILE A 23 7.32 -9.01 16.33
CA ILE A 23 7.09 -7.60 16.67
C ILE A 23 6.21 -7.42 17.90
N ILE A 24 5.57 -8.50 18.38
CA ILE A 24 4.79 -8.52 19.62
C ILE A 24 5.76 -8.58 20.80
N PRO A 25 5.63 -7.71 21.82
CA PRO A 25 6.44 -7.75 23.02
C PRO A 25 6.35 -9.08 23.75
N LYS A 26 7.48 -9.57 24.29
CA LYS A 26 7.62 -10.91 24.89
C LYS A 26 6.71 -11.15 26.08
N GLU A 27 6.47 -10.11 26.88
CA GLU A 27 5.63 -10.16 28.08
C GLU A 27 4.21 -10.65 27.81
N TYR A 28 3.68 -10.40 26.62
CA TYR A 28 2.35 -10.92 26.24
C TYR A 28 2.33 -12.44 26.10
N PHE A 29 3.41 -13.06 25.63
CA PHE A 29 3.48 -14.52 25.52
C PHE A 29 3.69 -15.22 26.89
N GLU A 30 4.12 -14.49 27.89
CA GLU A 30 4.29 -14.99 29.26
C GLU A 30 3.00 -14.91 30.10
N ASN A 31 1.97 -14.24 29.58
CA ASN A 31 0.70 -14.10 30.26
C ASN A 31 -0.29 -15.24 29.87
N LYS A 32 -0.53 -16.13 30.82
CA LYS A 32 -1.37 -17.32 30.67
C LYS A 32 -2.87 -17.05 30.50
N THR A 33 -3.33 -15.81 30.75
CA THR A 33 -4.76 -15.48 30.73
C THR A 33 -5.24 -14.92 29.39
N LEU A 34 -4.33 -14.60 28.47
CA LEU A 34 -4.65 -13.97 27.19
C LEU A 34 -5.29 -14.94 26.22
N LYS A 35 -6.33 -14.47 25.54
CA LYS A 35 -7.03 -15.19 24.48
C LYS A 35 -6.60 -14.69 23.11
N TRP A 36 -6.22 -15.60 22.25
CA TRP A 36 -5.70 -15.36 20.91
C TRP A 36 -6.64 -15.94 19.86
N LEU A 37 -7.07 -15.16 18.88
CA LEU A 37 -7.95 -15.58 17.79
C LEU A 37 -7.20 -15.59 16.45
N ASP A 38 -7.34 -16.69 15.71
CA ASP A 38 -6.94 -16.82 14.31
C ASP A 38 -8.22 -16.98 13.46
N PRO A 39 -8.71 -15.89 12.81
CA PRO A 39 -10.03 -15.84 12.19
C PRO A 39 -10.11 -16.42 10.78
N GLY A 40 -9.13 -17.14 10.33
CA GLY A 40 -9.04 -17.81 9.03
C GLY A 40 -7.86 -18.74 9.05
N SER A 41 -7.97 -19.77 9.88
CA SER A 41 -6.81 -20.55 10.34
C SER A 41 -6.16 -21.39 9.25
N GLY A 42 -6.89 -21.71 8.15
CA GLY A 42 -6.41 -22.60 7.12
C GLY A 42 -5.88 -23.91 7.71
N HIS A 43 -4.68 -24.29 7.39
CA HIS A 43 -4.01 -25.47 7.97
C HIS A 43 -3.43 -25.22 9.38
N GLY A 44 -3.71 -24.08 10.03
CA GLY A 44 -3.28 -23.77 11.39
C GLY A 44 -1.83 -23.32 11.54
N ASN A 45 -1.21 -22.82 10.51
CA ASN A 45 0.20 -22.42 10.55
C ASN A 45 0.48 -21.30 11.56
N TYR A 46 -0.39 -20.27 11.61
CA TYR A 46 -0.27 -19.20 12.60
C TYR A 46 -0.44 -19.70 14.02
N SER A 47 -1.52 -20.43 14.25
CA SER A 47 -1.84 -21.03 15.55
C SER A 47 -0.75 -21.98 16.02
N LEU A 48 -0.10 -22.73 15.11
CA LEU A 48 1.02 -23.61 15.44
C LEU A 48 2.28 -22.84 15.84
N CYS A 49 2.66 -21.79 15.10
CA CYS A 49 3.77 -20.92 15.48
C CYS A 49 3.52 -20.27 16.86
N LEU A 50 2.32 -19.74 17.07
CA LEU A 50 1.90 -19.17 18.35
C LEU A 50 1.98 -20.20 19.47
N PHE A 51 1.46 -21.41 19.25
CA PHE A 51 1.53 -22.50 20.23
C PHE A 51 2.97 -22.75 20.69
N TYR A 52 3.92 -22.86 19.78
CA TYR A 52 5.32 -23.10 20.16
C TYR A 52 5.95 -21.94 20.93
N ILE A 53 5.59 -20.69 20.60
CA ILE A 53 6.06 -19.52 21.36
C ILE A 53 5.48 -19.54 22.77
N LEU A 54 4.16 -19.71 22.91
CA LEU A 54 3.48 -19.80 24.20
C LEU A 54 3.99 -20.98 25.03
N PHE A 55 4.19 -22.15 24.40
CA PHE A 55 4.69 -23.33 25.08
C PHE A 55 6.07 -23.13 25.72
N LYS A 56 6.94 -22.38 25.04
CA LYS A 56 8.25 -21.98 25.59
C LYS A 56 8.12 -20.89 26.65
N SER A 57 7.25 -19.91 26.44
CA SER A 57 7.15 -18.73 27.32
C SER A 57 6.46 -19.06 28.65
N LEU A 58 5.54 -20.03 28.68
CA LEU A 58 4.76 -20.37 29.86
C LEU A 58 5.37 -21.46 30.76
N ILE A 59 6.64 -21.79 30.58
CA ILE A 59 7.34 -22.82 31.40
C ILE A 59 7.25 -22.51 32.88
N LYS A 60 7.41 -21.24 33.26
CA LYS A 60 7.32 -20.82 34.67
C LYS A 60 5.92 -20.96 35.25
N SER A 61 4.89 -20.67 34.45
CA SER A 61 3.49 -20.74 34.87
C SER A 61 2.96 -22.17 34.93
N PHE A 62 3.43 -23.04 34.03
CA PHE A 62 3.08 -24.46 33.93
C PHE A 62 4.35 -25.28 33.69
N PRO A 63 5.06 -25.71 34.76
CA PRO A 63 6.26 -26.54 34.62
C PRO A 63 5.98 -27.88 33.93
N ASN A 64 4.83 -28.48 34.22
CA ASN A 64 4.41 -29.73 33.57
C ASN A 64 4.07 -29.46 32.09
N PRO A 65 4.71 -30.17 31.13
CA PRO A 65 4.49 -29.96 29.72
C PRO A 65 3.08 -30.32 29.26
N ASP A 66 2.44 -31.36 29.83
CA ASP A 66 1.12 -31.77 29.42
C ASP A 66 0.04 -30.80 29.91
N GLU A 67 0.15 -30.29 31.14
CA GLU A 67 -0.72 -29.27 31.66
C GLU A 67 -0.56 -27.96 30.85
N ARG A 68 0.67 -27.59 30.52
CA ARG A 68 0.98 -26.40 29.70
C ARG A 68 0.39 -26.54 28.31
N LYS A 69 0.56 -27.68 27.64
CA LYS A 69 -0.04 -27.97 26.33
C LYS A 69 -1.56 -27.87 26.39
N LYS A 70 -2.16 -28.54 27.37
CA LYS A 70 -3.60 -28.53 27.59
C LYS A 70 -4.13 -27.10 27.78
N HIS A 71 -3.49 -26.33 28.66
CA HIS A 71 -3.91 -24.94 28.94
C HIS A 71 -3.88 -24.06 27.71
N ILE A 72 -2.80 -24.11 26.91
CA ILE A 72 -2.67 -23.31 25.69
C ILE A 72 -3.77 -23.66 24.69
N ILE A 73 -4.00 -24.95 24.45
CA ILE A 73 -4.95 -25.42 23.45
C ILE A 73 -6.39 -25.16 23.86
N GLU A 74 -6.75 -25.42 25.11
CA GLU A 74 -8.14 -25.35 25.57
C GLU A 74 -8.55 -23.94 26.02
N ASN A 75 -7.60 -23.06 26.42
CA ASN A 75 -7.95 -21.77 27.03
C ASN A 75 -7.39 -20.55 26.30
N MET A 76 -6.34 -20.71 25.50
CA MET A 76 -5.66 -19.52 24.94
C MET A 76 -5.88 -19.35 23.44
N ILE A 77 -5.81 -20.42 22.63
CA ILE A 77 -5.87 -20.36 21.17
C ILE A 77 -7.27 -20.71 20.67
N TYR A 78 -7.84 -19.82 19.85
CA TYR A 78 -9.12 -19.99 19.18
C TYR A 78 -8.90 -19.89 17.68
N MET A 79 -9.49 -20.81 16.93
CA MET A 79 -9.33 -20.95 15.48
C MET A 79 -10.70 -21.02 14.82
N ILE A 80 -10.90 -20.21 13.78
CA ILE A 80 -12.12 -20.28 12.96
C ILE A 80 -11.71 -20.63 11.54
N GLU A 81 -12.38 -21.63 10.96
CA GLU A 81 -12.10 -22.10 9.63
C GLU A 81 -13.39 -22.42 8.88
N LEU A 82 -13.50 -21.88 7.66
CA LEU A 82 -14.65 -22.06 6.78
C LEU A 82 -14.55 -23.36 5.97
N ASN A 83 -13.33 -23.71 5.57
CA ASN A 83 -13.11 -24.90 4.74
C ASN A 83 -13.10 -26.17 5.60
N LYS A 84 -14.15 -26.98 5.43
CA LYS A 84 -14.32 -28.24 6.16
C LYS A 84 -13.14 -29.21 5.99
N ASP A 85 -12.49 -29.19 4.83
CA ASP A 85 -11.36 -30.05 4.54
C ASP A 85 -10.14 -29.73 5.40
N ASN A 86 -10.06 -28.53 5.97
CA ASN A 86 -8.99 -28.12 6.87
C ASN A 86 -9.22 -28.54 8.32
N ILE A 87 -10.46 -28.81 8.72
CA ILE A 87 -10.82 -29.17 10.11
C ILE A 87 -10.09 -30.40 10.61
N PRO A 88 -10.01 -31.52 9.87
CA PRO A 88 -9.25 -32.70 10.30
C PRO A 88 -7.78 -32.40 10.60
N PHE A 89 -7.13 -31.55 9.76
CA PHE A 89 -5.73 -31.14 9.98
C PHE A 89 -5.55 -30.29 11.24
N LEU A 90 -6.53 -29.43 11.55
CA LEU A 90 -6.53 -28.66 12.79
C LEU A 90 -6.73 -29.58 14.00
N ARG A 91 -7.67 -30.54 13.94
CA ARG A 91 -7.91 -31.52 15.00
C ARG A 91 -6.70 -32.44 15.25
N GLU A 92 -6.03 -32.88 14.19
CA GLU A 92 -4.78 -33.63 14.30
C GLU A 92 -3.70 -32.87 15.09
N LYS A 93 -3.53 -31.58 14.84
CA LYS A 93 -2.50 -30.74 15.46
C LYS A 93 -2.84 -30.28 16.89
N PHE A 94 -4.10 -29.90 17.11
CA PHE A 94 -4.53 -29.25 18.35
C PHE A 94 -5.45 -30.14 19.21
N GLY A 95 -5.83 -31.31 18.72
CA GLY A 95 -6.70 -32.26 19.43
C GLY A 95 -8.18 -31.88 19.41
N GLU A 96 -9.03 -32.79 19.84
CA GLU A 96 -10.49 -32.64 19.84
C GLU A 96 -10.99 -31.54 20.79
N LYS A 97 -10.23 -31.24 21.86
CA LYS A 97 -10.56 -30.21 22.84
C LYS A 97 -10.08 -28.81 22.47
N GLY A 98 -9.38 -28.67 21.34
CA GLY A 98 -8.97 -27.36 20.84
C GLY A 98 -10.18 -26.49 20.47
N ASN A 99 -10.11 -25.20 20.69
CA ASN A 99 -11.16 -24.25 20.31
C ASN A 99 -11.15 -24.03 18.78
N ILE A 100 -11.58 -25.04 18.05
CA ILE A 100 -11.68 -25.06 16.58
C ILE A 100 -13.16 -24.94 16.21
N ILE A 101 -13.51 -23.86 15.50
CA ILE A 101 -14.87 -23.49 15.12
C ILE A 101 -14.97 -23.58 13.61
N GLU A 102 -15.80 -24.53 13.12
CA GLU A 102 -16.11 -24.71 11.70
C GLU A 102 -17.25 -23.76 11.35
N GLU A 103 -16.92 -22.53 10.92
CA GLU A 103 -17.92 -21.53 10.56
C GLU A 103 -17.34 -20.44 9.66
N ASN A 104 -18.24 -19.71 8.99
CA ASN A 104 -17.88 -18.48 8.32
C ASN A 104 -17.59 -17.37 9.35
N TYR A 105 -16.34 -16.99 9.48
CA TYR A 105 -15.94 -15.96 10.44
C TYR A 105 -16.79 -14.69 10.37
N LEU A 106 -17.15 -14.23 9.16
CA LEU A 106 -17.94 -13.00 9.01
C LEU A 106 -19.37 -13.13 9.53
N GLU A 107 -19.91 -14.35 9.59
CA GLU A 107 -21.24 -14.68 10.08
C GLU A 107 -21.24 -15.16 11.54
N TRP A 108 -20.08 -15.62 12.03
CA TRP A 108 -19.93 -16.13 13.40
C TRP A 108 -20.31 -15.09 14.45
N GLU A 109 -21.27 -15.41 15.28
CA GLU A 109 -21.72 -14.58 16.39
C GLU A 109 -21.18 -15.10 17.73
N THR A 110 -20.67 -14.20 18.56
CA THR A 110 -20.10 -14.54 19.86
C THR A 110 -20.02 -13.32 20.78
N ASP A 111 -20.20 -13.57 22.08
CA ASP A 111 -19.94 -12.58 23.14
C ASP A 111 -18.46 -12.58 23.57
N LEU A 112 -17.65 -13.52 23.09
CA LEU A 112 -16.23 -13.59 23.41
C LEU A 112 -15.49 -12.36 22.88
N LYS A 113 -14.60 -11.85 23.72
CA LYS A 113 -13.63 -10.81 23.33
C LYS A 113 -12.21 -11.35 23.49
N PHE A 114 -11.35 -10.92 22.59
CA PHE A 114 -9.98 -11.42 22.49
C PHE A 114 -8.97 -10.36 22.86
N ASP A 115 -7.89 -10.78 23.49
CA ASP A 115 -6.74 -9.92 23.77
C ASP A 115 -5.89 -9.73 22.51
N PHE A 116 -5.81 -10.78 21.69
CA PHE A 116 -5.07 -10.78 20.43
C PHE A 116 -5.89 -11.37 19.28
N ILE A 117 -5.78 -10.74 18.11
CA ILE A 117 -6.23 -11.32 16.83
C ILE A 117 -5.03 -11.33 15.87
N ILE A 118 -4.69 -12.51 15.38
CA ILE A 118 -3.52 -12.76 14.55
C ILE A 118 -3.95 -13.46 13.25
N GLY A 119 -3.15 -13.39 12.20
CA GLY A 119 -3.42 -14.21 11.02
C GLY A 119 -3.16 -13.51 9.68
N ASN A 120 -3.59 -14.19 8.63
CA ASN A 120 -3.59 -13.68 7.24
C ASN A 120 -4.99 -13.94 6.66
N PRO A 121 -5.95 -13.02 6.86
CA PRO A 121 -7.31 -13.19 6.38
C PRO A 121 -7.36 -13.25 4.85
N PRO A 122 -8.36 -13.92 4.26
CA PRO A 122 -8.54 -13.95 2.81
C PRO A 122 -8.76 -12.53 2.26
N TYR A 123 -8.09 -12.20 1.14
CA TYR A 123 -8.22 -10.86 0.54
C TYR A 123 -9.44 -10.73 -0.34
N ASN A 124 -9.81 -11.81 -1.04
CA ASN A 124 -10.95 -11.88 -1.93
C ASN A 124 -11.70 -13.19 -1.72
N PHE A 125 -12.97 -13.20 -2.09
CA PHE A 125 -13.86 -14.35 -2.05
C PHE A 125 -14.54 -14.53 -3.40
N ASN A 126 -14.80 -15.78 -3.82
CA ASN A 126 -15.42 -16.13 -5.10
C ASN A 126 -14.71 -15.54 -6.32
N GLY A 127 -13.40 -15.71 -6.39
CA GLY A 127 -12.57 -15.30 -7.51
C GLY A 127 -11.45 -14.33 -7.14
N VAL A 128 -10.42 -14.32 -7.96
CA VAL A 128 -9.27 -13.42 -7.84
C VAL A 128 -9.54 -12.16 -8.64
N LYS A 129 -9.37 -10.97 -8.04
CA LYS A 129 -9.40 -9.71 -8.80
C LYS A 129 -8.35 -9.74 -9.90
N LYS A 130 -8.78 -9.77 -11.14
CA LYS A 130 -7.88 -9.82 -12.30
C LYS A 130 -7.22 -8.46 -12.50
N VAL A 131 -5.90 -8.49 -12.63
CA VAL A 131 -5.19 -7.32 -13.17
C VAL A 131 -5.52 -7.25 -14.66
N PRO A 132 -6.02 -6.11 -15.19
CA PRO A 132 -6.30 -5.96 -16.61
C PRO A 132 -5.03 -6.24 -17.43
N THR A 133 -5.03 -7.33 -18.21
CA THR A 133 -4.00 -7.64 -19.19
C THR A 133 -4.60 -7.49 -20.59
N LYS A 134 -3.78 -7.17 -21.59
CA LYS A 134 -4.23 -6.97 -22.99
C LYS A 134 -4.98 -8.17 -23.56
N ASN A 135 -4.83 -9.36 -22.97
CA ASN A 135 -5.34 -10.63 -23.51
C ASN A 135 -6.61 -11.16 -22.83
N ASN A 136 -7.20 -10.45 -21.87
CA ASN A 136 -8.42 -10.92 -21.22
C ASN A 136 -9.67 -10.45 -21.98
N ILE A 137 -10.12 -11.25 -22.95
CA ILE A 137 -11.32 -11.00 -23.77
C ILE A 137 -12.60 -11.40 -23.00
N ASN A 138 -12.52 -12.32 -22.03
CA ASN A 138 -13.65 -12.75 -21.22
C ASN A 138 -13.60 -12.12 -19.83
N LYS A 139 -14.51 -11.20 -19.54
CA LYS A 139 -14.79 -10.72 -18.19
C LYS A 139 -15.46 -11.86 -17.40
N LYS A 140 -14.67 -12.69 -16.72
CA LYS A 140 -15.21 -13.38 -15.54
C LYS A 140 -15.43 -12.33 -14.44
N GLU A 141 -16.48 -12.47 -13.66
CA GLU A 141 -16.73 -11.57 -12.54
C GLU A 141 -15.51 -11.47 -11.61
N ASP A 142 -15.17 -10.24 -11.22
CA ASP A 142 -14.10 -10.00 -10.26
C ASP A 142 -14.55 -10.50 -8.89
N GLY A 143 -13.71 -11.28 -8.22
CA GLY A 143 -13.96 -11.69 -6.83
C GLY A 143 -14.23 -10.51 -5.91
N LYS A 144 -15.09 -10.71 -4.91
CA LYS A 144 -15.44 -9.70 -3.91
C LYS A 144 -14.28 -9.50 -2.95
N THR A 145 -13.87 -8.23 -2.71
CA THR A 145 -12.89 -7.90 -1.68
C THR A 145 -13.52 -8.05 -0.29
N ILE A 146 -12.92 -8.87 0.59
CA ILE A 146 -13.48 -9.18 1.92
C ILE A 146 -12.55 -8.85 3.09
N TRP A 147 -11.27 -8.63 2.89
CA TRP A 147 -10.34 -8.33 3.99
C TRP A 147 -10.76 -7.11 4.82
N CYS A 148 -11.45 -6.13 4.22
CA CYS A 148 -11.97 -4.97 4.96
C CYS A 148 -12.99 -5.37 6.02
N GLU A 149 -13.87 -6.33 5.69
CA GLU A 149 -14.91 -6.81 6.63
C GLU A 149 -14.26 -7.64 7.76
N PHE A 150 -13.22 -8.43 7.45
CA PHE A 150 -12.42 -9.09 8.48
C PHE A 150 -11.80 -8.10 9.46
N VAL A 151 -11.19 -7.02 8.97
CA VAL A 151 -10.61 -5.97 9.82
C VAL A 151 -11.67 -5.34 10.74
N LYS A 152 -12.83 -4.97 10.20
CA LYS A 152 -13.91 -4.36 10.98
C LYS A 152 -14.40 -5.31 12.08
N LYS A 153 -14.61 -6.58 11.74
CA LYS A 153 -15.02 -7.60 12.69
C LYS A 153 -13.93 -7.89 13.72
N ASN A 154 -12.66 -7.96 13.32
CA ASN A 154 -11.54 -8.09 14.25
C ASN A 154 -11.57 -6.97 15.32
N ILE A 155 -11.71 -5.72 14.88
CA ILE A 155 -11.79 -4.57 15.81
C ILE A 155 -12.98 -4.71 16.78
N SER A 156 -14.13 -5.21 16.30
CA SER A 156 -15.31 -5.41 17.16
C SER A 156 -15.11 -6.51 18.20
N LEU A 157 -14.34 -7.54 17.88
CA LEU A 157 -14.04 -8.68 18.76
C LEU A 157 -12.84 -8.46 19.69
N LEU A 158 -11.99 -7.46 19.42
CA LEU A 158 -10.93 -7.09 20.34
C LEU A 158 -11.51 -6.44 21.60
N LYS A 159 -10.93 -6.79 22.75
CA LYS A 159 -11.05 -6.01 23.99
C LYS A 159 -10.51 -4.60 23.80
N ASP A 160 -10.86 -3.68 24.67
CA ASP A 160 -10.13 -2.41 24.78
C ASP A 160 -8.68 -2.71 25.16
N ASP A 161 -7.74 -1.98 24.56
CA ASP A 161 -6.29 -2.28 24.57
C ASP A 161 -5.90 -3.64 23.95
N GLY A 162 -6.84 -4.38 23.39
CA GLY A 162 -6.56 -5.60 22.63
C GLY A 162 -5.76 -5.30 21.35
N ILE A 163 -4.99 -6.28 20.89
CA ILE A 163 -3.98 -6.11 19.85
C ILE A 163 -4.32 -6.93 18.62
N MET A 164 -4.19 -6.31 17.45
CA MET A 164 -4.30 -6.97 16.14
C MET A 164 -2.93 -7.04 15.45
N ASN A 165 -2.52 -8.24 15.04
CA ASN A 165 -1.32 -8.52 14.26
C ASN A 165 -1.68 -9.39 13.06
N ILE A 166 -2.07 -8.78 11.96
CA ILE A 166 -2.51 -9.46 10.74
C ILE A 166 -1.76 -8.98 9.50
N LEU A 167 -1.77 -9.81 8.46
CA LEU A 167 -1.24 -9.47 7.15
C LEU A 167 -2.37 -9.11 6.19
N ILE A 168 -2.33 -7.91 5.61
CA ILE A 168 -3.35 -7.41 4.67
C ILE A 168 -2.72 -6.64 3.51
N PRO A 169 -3.47 -6.39 2.41
CA PRO A 169 -3.02 -5.47 1.36
C PRO A 169 -2.77 -4.07 1.91
N SER A 170 -1.65 -3.45 1.51
CA SER A 170 -1.26 -2.10 1.98
C SER A 170 -2.02 -0.95 1.31
N ILE A 171 -3.02 -1.24 0.48
CA ILE A 171 -3.84 -0.24 -0.23
C ILE A 171 -4.57 0.74 0.70
N TRP A 172 -4.83 0.36 1.95
CA TRP A 172 -5.44 1.20 2.97
C TRP A 172 -4.55 2.35 3.45
N MET A 173 -3.23 2.29 3.21
CA MET A 173 -2.24 3.28 3.65
C MET A 173 -2.38 4.64 2.93
N LYS A 174 -3.41 4.80 2.13
CA LYS A 174 -3.82 6.05 1.51
C LYS A 174 -5.30 6.28 1.69
N PRO A 175 -5.75 7.54 1.72
CA PRO A 175 -7.17 7.87 1.73
C PRO A 175 -7.89 7.21 0.55
N ASP A 176 -8.97 6.49 0.80
CA ASP A 176 -9.75 5.79 -0.22
C ASP A 176 -11.26 5.81 0.07
N LYS A 177 -12.05 5.38 -0.92
CA LYS A 177 -13.51 5.32 -0.79
C LYS A 177 -14.00 4.22 0.16
N ALA A 178 -13.16 3.22 0.47
CA ALA A 178 -13.52 2.14 1.38
C ALA A 178 -13.46 2.59 2.86
N GLY A 179 -12.89 3.76 3.14
CA GLY A 179 -12.78 4.32 4.47
C GLY A 179 -11.81 3.58 5.39
N MET A 180 -10.98 2.71 4.84
CA MET A 180 -10.05 1.93 5.67
C MET A 180 -8.90 2.76 6.22
N TYR A 181 -8.42 3.77 5.46
CA TYR A 181 -7.46 4.75 5.98
C TYR A 181 -7.98 5.45 7.22
N ASP A 182 -9.23 5.96 7.17
CA ASP A 182 -9.85 6.67 8.28
C ASP A 182 -10.13 5.74 9.46
N LEU A 183 -10.47 4.46 9.19
CA LEU A 183 -10.67 3.47 10.24
C LEU A 183 -9.36 3.19 10.99
N PHE A 184 -8.29 2.88 10.27
CA PHE A 184 -6.99 2.57 10.87
C PHE A 184 -6.38 3.78 11.59
N SER A 185 -6.60 4.99 11.07
CA SER A 185 -6.11 6.24 11.69
C SER A 185 -6.73 6.56 13.04
N LYS A 186 -7.83 5.89 13.43
CA LYS A 186 -8.44 6.04 14.77
C LYS A 186 -7.68 5.29 15.84
N TYR A 187 -6.95 4.23 15.48
CA TYR A 187 -6.31 3.31 16.43
C TYR A 187 -4.80 3.47 16.48
N ASP A 188 -4.22 3.09 17.61
CA ASP A 188 -2.79 3.17 17.84
C ASP A 188 -2.03 2.06 17.09
N ILE A 189 -1.39 2.42 16.00
CA ILE A 189 -0.51 1.53 15.24
C ILE A 189 0.92 1.69 15.76
N GLN A 190 1.31 0.84 16.67
CA GLN A 190 2.61 0.88 17.33
C GLN A 190 3.76 0.49 16.42
N LYS A 191 3.53 -0.44 15.48
CA LYS A 191 4.52 -0.89 14.49
C LYS A 191 3.81 -1.24 13.19
N LEU A 192 4.35 -0.78 12.08
CA LEU A 192 3.86 -1.11 10.75
C LEU A 192 5.04 -1.50 9.86
N HIS A 193 4.96 -2.66 9.24
CA HIS A 193 5.96 -3.18 8.32
C HIS A 193 5.30 -3.51 6.99
N THR A 194 5.86 -3.02 5.90
CA THR A 194 5.35 -3.23 4.55
C THR A 194 6.22 -4.16 3.74
N LEU A 195 5.62 -4.82 2.77
CA LEU A 195 6.29 -5.60 1.73
C LEU A 195 5.90 -5.03 0.37
N SER A 196 6.89 -4.70 -0.44
CA SER A 196 6.66 -4.38 -1.86
C SER A 196 6.02 -5.57 -2.60
N SER A 197 5.45 -5.33 -3.78
CA SER A 197 4.92 -6.43 -4.62
C SER A 197 5.94 -7.54 -4.86
N SER A 198 7.22 -7.17 -5.07
CA SER A 198 8.30 -8.14 -5.30
C SER A 198 8.59 -8.98 -4.05
N GLN A 199 8.64 -8.34 -2.88
CA GLN A 199 8.85 -9.05 -1.60
C GLN A 199 7.67 -9.95 -1.27
N THR A 200 6.43 -9.45 -1.45
CA THR A 200 5.22 -10.26 -1.27
C THR A 200 5.20 -11.47 -2.20
N ASN A 201 5.50 -11.26 -3.49
CA ASN A 201 5.58 -12.36 -4.45
C ASN A 201 6.59 -13.43 -4.05
N LYS A 202 7.78 -13.03 -3.63
CA LYS A 202 8.81 -13.97 -3.15
C LYS A 202 8.37 -14.72 -1.90
N THR A 203 7.77 -14.01 -0.94
CA THR A 203 7.31 -14.60 0.32
C THR A 203 6.23 -15.67 0.09
N PHE A 204 5.31 -15.44 -0.84
CA PHE A 204 4.17 -16.30 -1.13
C PHE A 204 4.32 -17.12 -2.42
N ALA A 205 5.54 -17.43 -2.85
CA ALA A 205 5.83 -18.25 -4.04
C ALA A 205 5.00 -17.84 -5.27
N PHE A 206 4.92 -16.52 -5.51
CA PHE A 206 4.19 -15.87 -6.63
C PHE A 206 2.66 -15.98 -6.58
N HIS A 207 2.07 -16.39 -5.46
CA HIS A 207 0.62 -16.45 -5.31
C HIS A 207 -0.02 -15.09 -4.96
N VAL A 208 0.74 -14.12 -4.43
CA VAL A 208 0.24 -12.78 -4.08
C VAL A 208 1.02 -11.72 -4.85
N GLN A 209 0.32 -10.88 -5.61
CA GLN A 209 0.95 -9.87 -6.48
C GLN A 209 0.72 -8.42 -6.03
N THR A 210 0.17 -8.21 -4.86
CA THR A 210 -0.09 -6.87 -4.32
C THR A 210 0.87 -6.56 -3.19
N PRO A 211 1.28 -5.30 -2.99
CA PRO A 211 1.98 -4.91 -1.78
C PRO A 211 1.14 -5.25 -0.55
N THR A 212 1.77 -5.77 0.48
CA THR A 212 1.12 -6.15 1.74
C THR A 212 1.78 -5.46 2.92
N CYS A 213 1.11 -5.47 4.04
CA CYS A 213 1.68 -5.00 5.30
C CYS A 213 1.18 -5.85 6.47
N TYR A 214 1.99 -5.92 7.51
CA TYR A 214 1.59 -6.43 8.82
C TYR A 214 1.95 -5.40 9.89
N PHE A 215 1.24 -5.43 11.00
CA PHE A 215 1.34 -4.38 11.99
C PHE A 215 0.99 -4.86 13.39
N LEU A 216 1.33 -4.05 14.37
CA LEU A 216 0.88 -4.16 15.73
C LEU A 216 -0.04 -2.98 16.01
N LEU A 217 -1.36 -3.21 15.95
CA LEU A 217 -2.39 -2.22 16.23
C LEU A 217 -3.03 -2.51 17.56
N THR A 218 -3.06 -1.52 18.45
CA THR A 218 -3.79 -1.61 19.72
C THR A 218 -5.12 -0.87 19.59
N LYS A 219 -6.21 -1.48 20.08
CA LYS A 219 -7.55 -0.89 20.08
C LYS A 219 -7.66 0.20 21.16
N ARG A 220 -6.97 1.28 20.93
CA ARG A 220 -7.04 2.54 21.68
C ARG A 220 -6.83 3.72 20.75
N GLU A 221 -7.13 4.92 21.20
CA GLU A 221 -7.03 6.12 20.37
C GLU A 221 -5.61 6.38 19.88
N ASN A 222 -5.48 6.72 18.58
CA ASN A 222 -4.22 7.05 17.97
C ASN A 222 -3.69 8.40 18.43
N GLN A 223 -2.41 8.47 18.75
CA GLN A 223 -1.72 9.68 19.19
C GLN A 223 -1.18 10.53 18.01
N GLY A 224 -1.72 10.35 16.80
CA GLY A 224 -1.32 11.11 15.60
C GLY A 224 0.03 10.68 15.02
N LYS A 225 0.50 9.50 15.35
CA LYS A 225 1.78 8.95 14.85
C LYS A 225 1.72 7.44 14.73
N ILE A 226 2.62 6.90 13.90
CA ILE A 226 2.88 5.46 13.76
C ILE A 226 4.39 5.22 13.73
N GLU A 227 4.82 4.04 14.17
CA GLU A 227 6.20 3.58 14.00
C GLU A 227 6.27 2.72 12.74
N LEU A 228 6.85 3.28 11.68
CA LEU A 228 6.97 2.66 10.36
C LEU A 228 8.36 2.05 10.19
N TYR A 229 8.44 0.77 9.86
CA TYR A 229 9.71 0.14 9.56
C TYR A 229 10.30 0.73 8.27
N ASP A 230 11.53 1.21 8.36
CA ASP A 230 12.28 1.78 7.26
C ASP A 230 13.47 0.88 6.93
N SER A 231 13.46 0.31 5.74
CA SER A 231 14.44 -0.68 5.32
C SER A 231 15.86 -0.11 5.13
N LEU A 232 15.99 1.20 4.91
CA LEU A 232 17.28 1.84 4.70
C LEU A 232 18.10 1.93 6.01
N PRO A 233 17.60 2.57 7.10
CA PRO A 233 18.26 2.52 8.38
C PRO A 233 18.00 1.22 9.17
N ASN A 234 17.21 0.29 8.61
CA ASN A 234 16.84 -1.00 9.22
C ASN A 234 16.26 -0.87 10.63
N LYS A 235 15.35 0.09 10.81
CA LYS A 235 14.70 0.39 12.11
C LYS A 235 13.32 1.00 11.92
N TYR A 236 12.55 1.08 13.01
CA TYR A 236 11.30 1.81 13.03
C TYR A 236 11.56 3.32 13.12
N ILE A 237 10.83 4.08 12.33
CA ILE A 237 10.88 5.55 12.26
C ILE A 237 9.48 6.09 12.52
N THR A 238 9.39 7.06 13.41
CA THR A 238 8.13 7.76 13.68
C THR A 238 7.68 8.53 12.45
N PHE A 239 6.46 8.24 12.02
CA PHE A 239 5.75 8.95 10.97
C PHE A 239 4.51 9.62 11.54
N LYS A 240 4.39 10.94 11.39
CA LYS A 240 3.21 11.69 11.83
C LYS A 240 2.06 11.47 10.86
N LEU A 241 0.92 11.06 11.39
CA LEU A 241 -0.31 10.95 10.62
C LEU A 241 -0.93 12.34 10.44
N HIS A 242 -1.25 12.66 9.20
CA HIS A 242 -1.99 13.86 8.84
C HIS A 242 -3.18 13.48 7.98
N LYS A 243 -4.31 14.14 8.20
CA LYS A 243 -5.51 13.93 7.39
C LYS A 243 -5.15 14.11 5.90
N ASN A 244 -5.53 13.13 5.09
CA ASN A 244 -5.30 13.09 3.63
C ASN A 244 -3.84 12.88 3.17
N ILE A 245 -2.85 12.80 4.05
CA ILE A 245 -1.48 12.45 3.68
C ILE A 245 -1.34 10.92 3.70
N PRO A 246 -0.84 10.28 2.63
CA PRO A 246 -0.67 8.84 2.61
C PRO A 246 0.49 8.41 3.52
N ILE A 247 0.45 7.18 3.98
CA ILE A 247 1.57 6.55 4.70
C ILE A 247 2.50 5.93 3.64
N PRO A 248 3.80 6.28 3.58
CA PRO A 248 4.70 5.68 2.61
C PRO A 248 4.88 4.18 2.87
N LEU A 249 5.06 3.40 1.81
CA LEU A 249 5.31 1.96 1.94
C LEU A 249 6.64 1.66 2.63
N ASP A 250 7.64 2.52 2.41
CA ASP A 250 8.99 2.39 2.98
C ASP A 250 9.68 3.75 2.93
N PHE A 251 10.91 3.84 3.45
CA PHE A 251 11.76 5.04 3.37
C PHE A 251 11.18 6.28 4.03
N SER A 252 10.50 6.09 5.14
CA SER A 252 9.90 7.19 5.91
C SER A 252 10.93 8.22 6.40
N SER A 253 12.18 7.83 6.61
CA SER A 253 13.29 8.73 6.90
C SER A 253 13.51 9.77 5.79
N ILE A 254 13.44 9.35 4.53
CA ILE A 254 13.55 10.23 3.37
C ILE A 254 12.26 11.07 3.22
N ILE A 255 11.09 10.43 3.29
CA ILE A 255 9.80 11.12 3.15
C ILE A 255 9.61 12.21 4.20
N ASN A 256 10.04 11.99 5.45
CA ASN A 256 9.99 13.02 6.49
C ASN A 256 10.81 14.28 6.15
N LYS A 257 11.89 14.14 5.36
CA LYS A 257 12.66 15.30 4.86
C LYS A 257 11.88 16.09 3.82
N PHE A 258 11.19 15.39 2.91
CA PHE A 258 10.29 16.01 1.93
C PHE A 258 9.14 16.74 2.60
N LEU A 259 8.48 16.13 3.56
CA LEU A 259 7.37 16.72 4.32
C LEU A 259 7.77 18.02 5.04
N LYS A 260 9.01 18.13 5.51
CA LYS A 260 9.50 19.39 6.09
C LYS A 260 9.45 20.55 5.08
N LEU A 261 9.89 20.32 3.84
CA LEU A 261 9.84 21.35 2.79
C LEU A 261 8.40 21.58 2.31
N THR A 262 7.62 20.53 2.16
CA THR A 262 6.20 20.64 1.78
C THR A 262 5.40 21.43 2.82
N ASN A 263 5.66 21.24 4.11
CA ASN A 263 5.04 22.04 5.16
C ASN A 263 5.47 23.51 5.15
N LYS A 264 6.71 23.79 4.74
CA LYS A 264 7.23 25.17 4.69
C LYS A 264 6.77 25.93 3.45
N TYR A 265 6.77 25.30 2.28
CA TYR A 265 6.57 25.98 0.98
C TYR A 265 5.24 25.62 0.31
N GLY A 266 4.47 24.74 0.91
CA GLY A 266 3.27 24.16 0.30
C GLY A 266 3.59 23.01 -0.65
N ARG A 267 2.58 22.22 -0.96
CA ARG A 267 2.68 21.11 -1.91
C ARG A 267 2.53 21.58 -3.35
N LEU A 268 3.09 20.85 -4.28
CA LEU A 268 2.83 21.01 -5.69
C LEU A 268 1.37 20.68 -6.01
N ASP A 269 0.63 21.62 -6.58
CA ASP A 269 -0.77 21.40 -6.92
C ASP A 269 -0.88 20.59 -8.22
N VAL A 270 -1.37 19.35 -8.10
CA VAL A 270 -1.45 18.40 -9.21
C VAL A 270 -2.86 17.85 -9.34
N ILE A 271 -3.45 18.05 -10.50
CA ILE A 271 -4.81 17.64 -10.82
C ILE A 271 -4.78 16.23 -11.47
N LYS A 272 -5.46 15.27 -10.87
CA LYS A 272 -5.74 13.96 -11.50
C LYS A 272 -6.86 14.14 -12.51
N THR A 273 -6.61 13.75 -13.75
CA THR A 273 -7.61 13.87 -14.83
C THR A 273 -8.73 12.82 -14.73
N ASN A 274 -9.86 13.12 -15.33
CA ASN A 274 -11.04 12.28 -15.38
C ASN A 274 -11.36 11.80 -16.79
N LEU A 275 -12.28 10.85 -16.91
CA LEU A 275 -12.87 10.51 -18.19
C LEU A 275 -13.75 11.68 -18.67
N PRO A 276 -13.88 11.90 -19.99
CA PRO A 276 -14.82 12.83 -20.56
C PRO A 276 -16.27 12.55 -20.13
N LYS A 277 -17.12 13.53 -20.24
CA LYS A 277 -18.55 13.40 -19.96
C LYS A 277 -19.17 12.33 -20.88
N LYS A 278 -20.25 11.71 -20.41
CA LYS A 278 -21.02 10.75 -21.21
C LYS A 278 -21.55 11.45 -22.46
N GLY A 279 -21.36 10.80 -23.64
CA GLY A 279 -21.78 11.36 -24.93
C GLY A 279 -20.64 11.91 -25.79
N VAL A 280 -19.53 12.28 -25.23
CA VAL A 280 -18.33 12.69 -25.98
C VAL A 280 -17.77 11.50 -26.74
N LYS A 281 -17.56 11.70 -28.05
CA LYS A 281 -16.97 10.69 -28.95
C LYS A 281 -15.50 10.99 -29.17
N ILE A 282 -14.67 9.97 -29.12
CA ILE A 282 -13.21 10.06 -29.26
C ILE A 282 -12.76 9.06 -30.32
N ILE A 283 -11.94 9.54 -31.24
CA ILE A 283 -11.38 8.76 -32.36
C ILE A 283 -9.85 8.88 -32.43
N GLU A 284 -9.23 8.01 -33.21
CA GLU A 284 -7.78 7.98 -33.37
C GLU A 284 -7.22 9.00 -34.35
N HIS A 285 -7.95 9.22 -35.45
CA HIS A 285 -7.52 10.09 -36.55
C HIS A 285 -8.46 11.29 -36.69
N PRO A 286 -7.95 12.50 -36.99
CA PRO A 286 -8.79 13.68 -37.11
C PRO A 286 -9.72 13.63 -38.33
N ASN A 287 -10.84 14.29 -38.21
CA ASN A 287 -11.69 14.66 -39.35
C ASN A 287 -12.51 15.93 -38.99
N VAL A 288 -13.30 16.43 -39.96
CA VAL A 288 -14.05 17.69 -39.77
C VAL A 288 -15.00 17.65 -38.56
N LYS A 289 -15.54 16.46 -38.19
CA LYS A 289 -16.44 16.31 -37.04
C LYS A 289 -15.69 16.13 -35.71
N PHE A 290 -14.37 15.95 -35.73
CA PHE A 290 -13.52 15.68 -34.56
C PHE A 290 -12.26 16.53 -34.64
N PRO A 291 -12.38 17.87 -34.54
CA PRO A 291 -11.25 18.78 -34.73
C PRO A 291 -10.35 18.93 -33.49
N PHE A 292 -10.86 18.61 -32.30
CA PHE A 292 -10.16 18.92 -31.03
C PHE A 292 -9.12 17.85 -30.70
N LYS A 293 -7.85 18.29 -30.60
CA LYS A 293 -6.72 17.44 -30.20
C LYS A 293 -6.69 17.22 -28.69
N ASN A 294 -6.50 15.97 -28.28
CA ASN A 294 -6.48 15.63 -26.86
C ASN A 294 -5.40 14.61 -26.54
N VAL A 295 -4.80 14.71 -25.38
CA VAL A 295 -3.87 13.72 -24.86
C VAL A 295 -4.65 12.58 -24.20
N LYS A 296 -4.43 11.35 -24.66
CA LYS A 296 -4.90 10.14 -23.99
C LYS A 296 -3.97 9.77 -22.84
N THR A 297 -2.68 9.75 -23.07
CA THR A 297 -1.62 9.52 -22.06
C THR A 297 -0.27 9.94 -22.62
N THR A 298 0.74 9.97 -21.77
CA THR A 298 2.13 10.11 -22.19
C THR A 298 2.87 8.78 -22.05
N THR A 299 3.83 8.54 -22.93
CA THR A 299 4.77 7.41 -22.86
C THR A 299 6.18 7.97 -22.95
N LEU A 300 7.19 7.21 -22.45
CA LEU A 300 8.58 7.57 -22.65
C LEU A 300 9.14 6.90 -23.90
N ASN A 301 9.90 7.64 -24.66
CA ASN A 301 10.77 7.06 -25.67
C ASN A 301 12.11 6.57 -25.07
N LYS A 302 12.96 6.01 -25.91
CA LYS A 302 14.29 5.50 -25.52
C LYS A 302 15.21 6.57 -24.90
N ASN A 303 14.98 7.84 -25.25
CA ASN A 303 15.76 8.97 -24.76
C ASN A 303 15.17 9.61 -23.48
N LYS A 304 14.22 8.94 -22.81
CA LYS A 304 13.48 9.47 -21.65
C LYS A 304 12.70 10.74 -21.93
N ALA A 305 12.43 11.04 -23.19
CA ALA A 305 11.56 12.14 -23.56
C ALA A 305 10.09 11.71 -23.60
N PRO A 306 9.16 12.55 -23.13
CA PRO A 306 7.74 12.22 -23.15
C PRO A 306 7.18 12.29 -24.57
N GLU A 307 6.44 11.25 -24.96
CA GLU A 307 5.68 11.18 -26.21
C GLU A 307 4.18 11.19 -25.93
N LEU A 308 3.45 12.07 -26.60
CA LEU A 308 2.02 12.20 -26.44
C LEU A 308 1.27 11.17 -27.30
N GLN A 309 0.37 10.42 -26.70
CA GLN A 309 -0.63 9.65 -27.44
C GLN A 309 -1.86 10.51 -27.67
N ILE A 310 -2.03 11.01 -28.89
CA ILE A 310 -3.11 11.94 -29.27
C ILE A 310 -4.38 11.20 -29.69
N ARG A 311 -5.52 11.78 -29.37
CA ARG A 311 -6.87 11.41 -29.81
C ARG A 311 -7.63 12.66 -30.17
N TYR A 312 -8.73 12.51 -30.87
CA TYR A 312 -9.55 13.61 -31.37
C TYR A 312 -10.98 13.48 -30.88
N SER A 313 -11.59 14.58 -30.47
CA SER A 313 -12.95 14.62 -29.96
C SER A 313 -13.86 15.54 -30.80
N ASN A 314 -15.17 15.27 -30.72
CA ASN A 314 -16.20 16.10 -31.36
C ASN A 314 -16.52 17.36 -30.52
N GLU A 315 -16.06 17.45 -29.32
CA GLU A 315 -16.25 18.57 -28.40
C GLU A 315 -14.90 18.96 -27.76
N GLU A 316 -14.78 20.22 -27.35
CA GLU A 316 -13.64 20.69 -26.57
C GLU A 316 -13.61 20.02 -25.19
N LEU A 317 -12.44 19.51 -24.82
CA LEU A 317 -12.26 18.80 -23.56
C LEU A 317 -11.52 19.67 -22.53
N PRO A 318 -11.58 19.32 -21.21
CA PRO A 318 -10.90 20.06 -20.16
C PRO A 318 -9.42 20.28 -20.47
N PHE A 319 -8.90 21.41 -20.02
CA PHE A 319 -7.52 21.86 -20.20
C PHE A 319 -7.11 22.26 -21.63
N ASN A 320 -8.03 22.26 -22.60
CA ASN A 320 -7.75 22.87 -23.90
C ASN A 320 -7.57 24.39 -23.75
N ASN A 321 -6.80 25.01 -24.63
CA ASN A 321 -6.45 26.44 -24.58
C ASN A 321 -5.82 26.91 -23.27
N GLN A 322 -5.21 25.99 -22.50
CA GLN A 322 -4.58 26.27 -21.23
C GLN A 322 -3.14 25.72 -21.20
N PRO A 323 -2.10 26.57 -21.07
CA PRO A 323 -0.74 26.13 -20.84
C PRO A 323 -0.65 25.21 -19.61
N LYS A 324 0.10 24.13 -19.70
CA LYS A 324 0.14 23.09 -18.65
C LYS A 324 1.31 22.16 -18.75
N ILE A 325 1.61 21.52 -17.64
CA ILE A 325 2.47 20.34 -17.57
C ILE A 325 1.56 19.09 -17.60
N ILE A 326 1.92 18.10 -18.41
CA ILE A 326 1.20 16.81 -18.53
C ILE A 326 2.13 15.68 -18.16
N MET A 327 1.69 14.82 -17.25
CA MET A 327 2.45 13.64 -16.83
C MET A 327 1.57 12.39 -16.85
N GLY A 328 2.04 11.34 -17.51
CA GLY A 328 1.29 10.10 -17.63
C GLY A 328 1.21 9.33 -16.30
N HIS A 329 0.05 8.80 -16.00
CA HIS A 329 -0.23 7.97 -14.84
C HIS A 329 0.66 6.71 -14.74
N LYS A 330 1.17 6.23 -15.87
CA LYS A 330 2.07 5.05 -15.93
C LYS A 330 3.54 5.42 -15.93
N MET A 331 3.86 6.72 -16.03
CA MET A 331 5.18 7.18 -16.39
C MET A 331 5.91 7.73 -15.23
N TYR A 332 5.69 8.22 -14.25
CA TYR A 332 6.59 8.53 -13.14
C TYR A 332 7.64 9.59 -13.44
N GLY A 333 7.26 10.78 -13.71
CA GLY A 333 8.18 11.88 -14.02
C GLY A 333 8.35 12.11 -15.53
N PHE A 334 9.36 12.87 -15.91
CA PHE A 334 9.60 13.28 -17.31
C PHE A 334 8.35 13.89 -17.96
N PRO A 335 7.78 14.96 -17.40
CA PRO A 335 6.54 15.52 -17.87
C PRO A 335 6.72 16.24 -19.21
N TYR A 336 5.62 16.32 -19.98
CA TYR A 336 5.52 17.14 -21.18
C TYR A 336 5.00 18.53 -20.81
N ILE A 337 5.55 19.60 -21.42
CA ILE A 337 5.04 20.97 -21.29
C ILE A 337 4.26 21.34 -22.55
N ASP A 338 2.97 21.57 -22.40
CA ASP A 338 2.08 22.13 -23.43
C ASP A 338 2.06 23.67 -23.26
N LYS A 339 3.01 24.32 -23.92
CA LYS A 339 3.22 25.76 -23.79
C LYS A 339 2.06 26.60 -24.32
N GLU A 340 1.46 26.16 -25.42
CA GLU A 340 0.39 26.87 -26.13
C GLU A 340 -1.01 26.44 -25.70
N GLY A 341 -1.13 25.44 -24.80
CA GLY A 341 -2.44 24.89 -24.46
C GLY A 341 -3.09 24.12 -25.60
N SER A 342 -2.31 23.55 -26.51
CA SER A 342 -2.78 22.95 -27.76
C SER A 342 -3.63 21.69 -27.60
N TYR A 343 -3.68 21.12 -26.38
CA TYR A 343 -4.29 19.81 -26.14
C TYR A 343 -5.30 19.85 -24.99
N GLY A 344 -6.50 19.31 -25.23
CA GLY A 344 -7.38 18.85 -24.16
C GLY A 344 -6.92 17.50 -23.59
N ILE A 345 -7.60 17.00 -22.56
CA ILE A 345 -7.31 15.69 -21.93
C ILE A 345 -8.52 14.76 -22.05
N CYS A 346 -8.35 13.63 -22.69
CA CYS A 346 -9.45 12.70 -22.97
C CYS A 346 -9.44 11.41 -22.14
N SER A 347 -8.64 11.32 -21.09
CA SER A 347 -8.59 10.13 -20.25
C SER A 347 -8.28 10.45 -18.79
N ARG A 348 -8.51 9.46 -17.92
CA ARG A 348 -8.11 9.52 -16.50
C ARG A 348 -6.64 9.14 -16.26
N ASP A 349 -5.86 8.93 -17.31
CA ASP A 349 -4.51 8.36 -17.23
C ASP A 349 -3.41 9.42 -17.17
N ASN A 350 -3.76 10.67 -16.80
CA ASN A 350 -2.82 11.76 -16.68
C ASN A 350 -2.94 12.51 -15.35
N TYR A 351 -1.87 13.26 -15.08
CA TYR A 351 -1.79 14.33 -14.09
C TYR A 351 -1.48 15.62 -14.82
N VAL A 352 -2.07 16.73 -14.37
CA VAL A 352 -1.92 18.03 -14.99
C VAL A 352 -1.57 19.05 -13.92
N ILE A 353 -0.60 19.94 -14.23
CA ILE A 353 -0.26 21.12 -13.43
C ILE A 353 -0.54 22.33 -14.30
N ILE A 354 -1.33 23.26 -13.78
CA ILE A 354 -1.77 24.48 -14.45
C ILE A 354 -1.42 25.71 -13.60
N ASN A 355 -1.73 26.91 -14.12
CA ASN A 355 -1.52 28.18 -13.41
C ASN A 355 -0.06 28.41 -13.01
N LYS A 356 0.86 28.06 -13.93
CA LYS A 356 2.29 28.29 -13.80
C LYS A 356 2.82 29.04 -15.03
N GLU A 357 3.73 29.94 -14.80
CA GLU A 357 4.50 30.59 -15.85
C GLU A 357 5.41 29.59 -16.57
N LEU A 358 5.80 29.84 -17.82
CA LEU A 358 6.63 28.90 -18.58
C LEU A 358 7.94 28.55 -17.87
N LYS A 359 8.63 29.54 -17.30
CA LYS A 359 9.88 29.31 -16.53
C LYS A 359 9.63 28.44 -15.30
N GLU A 360 8.49 28.59 -14.60
CA GLU A 360 8.09 27.72 -13.50
C GLU A 360 7.82 26.29 -13.99
N MET A 361 7.16 26.12 -15.13
CA MET A 361 6.90 24.80 -15.71
C MET A 361 8.21 24.08 -16.06
N GLU A 362 9.18 24.77 -16.61
CA GLU A 362 10.50 24.24 -16.95
C GLU A 362 11.24 23.79 -15.68
N LEU A 363 11.26 24.64 -14.64
CA LEU A 363 11.80 24.31 -13.32
C LEU A 363 11.13 23.05 -12.73
N ILE A 364 9.81 23.03 -12.68
CA ILE A 364 9.04 21.90 -12.12
C ILE A 364 9.32 20.62 -12.91
N LYS A 365 9.37 20.67 -14.24
CA LYS A 365 9.71 19.54 -15.10
C LYS A 365 11.08 18.98 -14.77
N GLU A 366 12.08 19.85 -14.60
CA GLU A 366 13.45 19.44 -14.27
C GLU A 366 13.47 18.68 -12.94
N PHE A 367 12.89 19.23 -11.88
CA PHE A 367 12.85 18.60 -10.57
C PHE A 367 12.04 17.30 -10.56
N LEU A 368 10.90 17.24 -11.26
CA LEU A 368 10.08 16.02 -11.35
C LEU A 368 10.78 14.88 -12.13
N SER A 369 11.84 15.18 -12.86
CA SER A 369 12.61 14.21 -13.65
C SER A 369 13.87 13.71 -12.93
N THR A 370 14.17 14.22 -11.74
CA THR A 370 15.35 13.83 -10.96
C THR A 370 15.20 12.44 -10.33
N GLU A 371 16.32 11.74 -10.15
CA GLU A 371 16.35 10.39 -9.54
C GLU A 371 15.68 10.34 -8.18
N VAL A 372 15.85 11.38 -7.36
CA VAL A 372 15.29 11.42 -6.00
C VAL A 372 13.76 11.58 -6.02
N ILE A 373 13.19 12.35 -6.94
CA ILE A 373 11.73 12.45 -7.08
C ILE A 373 11.14 11.15 -7.66
N LEU A 374 11.80 10.57 -8.65
CA LEU A 374 11.39 9.26 -9.18
C LEU A 374 11.42 8.19 -8.10
N PHE A 375 12.39 8.24 -7.19
CA PHE A 375 12.44 7.37 -6.02
C PHE A 375 11.26 7.62 -5.06
N VAL A 376 10.93 8.89 -4.77
CA VAL A 376 9.76 9.23 -3.94
C VAL A 376 8.46 8.70 -4.54
N PHE A 377 8.30 8.75 -5.85
CA PHE A 377 7.13 8.18 -6.52
C PHE A 377 6.93 6.68 -6.25
N GLU A 378 8.01 5.94 -6.03
CA GLU A 378 7.94 4.51 -5.69
C GLU A 378 7.41 4.26 -4.27
N THR A 379 7.57 5.20 -3.34
CA THR A 379 7.17 5.03 -1.93
C THR A 379 5.66 4.94 -1.71
N THR A 380 4.85 5.30 -2.70
CA THR A 380 3.38 5.24 -2.66
C THR A 380 2.79 4.25 -3.66
N ARG A 381 3.57 3.27 -4.10
CA ARG A 381 3.10 2.25 -5.05
C ARG A 381 2.26 1.16 -4.38
N TYR A 382 1.12 1.53 -3.87
CA TYR A 382 0.16 0.58 -3.30
C TYR A 382 -0.46 -0.37 -4.34
N ARG A 383 -0.23 -0.11 -5.64
CA ARG A 383 -0.62 -0.95 -6.78
C ARG A 383 0.55 -1.13 -7.74
N MET A 384 0.56 -2.22 -8.48
CA MET A 384 1.72 -2.64 -9.28
C MET A 384 2.22 -1.66 -10.35
N ARG A 385 1.37 -0.80 -10.93
CA ARG A 385 1.72 -0.12 -12.20
C ARG A 385 1.41 1.37 -12.29
N TYR A 386 0.83 1.98 -11.27
CA TYR A 386 0.31 3.33 -11.41
C TYR A 386 0.88 4.26 -10.38
N LEU A 387 1.24 5.48 -10.83
CA LEU A 387 1.55 6.59 -9.95
C LEU A 387 0.27 6.98 -9.20
N GLU A 388 0.34 7.01 -7.89
CA GLU A 388 -0.80 7.41 -7.06
C GLU A 388 -0.82 8.94 -6.90
N LYS A 389 -2.00 9.56 -7.01
CA LYS A 389 -2.13 11.01 -6.86
C LYS A 389 -1.62 11.51 -5.50
N TYR A 390 -1.70 10.66 -4.50
CA TYR A 390 -1.35 11.01 -3.13
C TYR A 390 0.16 11.20 -2.91
N VAL A 391 1.02 10.75 -3.82
CA VAL A 391 2.46 11.00 -3.71
C VAL A 391 2.79 12.50 -3.79
N PHE A 392 1.96 13.28 -4.47
CA PHE A 392 2.14 14.73 -4.58
C PHE A 392 1.92 15.46 -3.25
N GLU A 393 1.33 14.83 -2.25
CA GLU A 393 1.32 15.34 -0.88
C GLU A 393 2.73 15.42 -0.26
N PHE A 394 3.69 14.66 -0.78
CA PHE A 394 5.09 14.69 -0.37
C PHE A 394 5.94 15.70 -1.18
N ILE A 395 5.45 16.15 -2.33
CA ILE A 395 6.23 16.95 -3.27
C ILE A 395 5.99 18.45 -3.01
N PRO A 396 7.02 19.22 -2.61
CA PRO A 396 6.88 20.65 -2.42
C PRO A 396 6.67 21.39 -3.75
N ASP A 397 6.09 22.57 -3.69
CA ASP A 397 6.03 23.47 -4.84
C ASP A 397 7.41 24.08 -5.08
N PHE A 398 8.17 23.52 -6.00
CA PHE A 398 9.53 23.92 -6.32
C PHE A 398 9.64 25.37 -6.75
N SER A 399 8.60 25.95 -7.39
CA SER A 399 8.60 27.35 -7.82
C SER A 399 8.61 28.37 -6.68
N LYS A 400 8.32 27.90 -5.45
CA LYS A 400 8.33 28.75 -4.23
C LYS A 400 9.61 28.63 -3.41
N ILE A 401 10.61 27.90 -3.90
CA ILE A 401 11.85 27.64 -3.19
C ILE A 401 12.99 28.32 -3.91
N ASP A 402 13.55 29.37 -3.30
CA ASP A 402 14.64 30.18 -3.90
C ASP A 402 15.86 29.34 -4.29
N ASP A 403 16.24 28.36 -3.47
CA ASP A 403 17.34 27.46 -3.78
C ASP A 403 17.11 26.65 -5.06
N CYS A 404 15.84 26.33 -5.40
CA CYS A 404 15.51 25.66 -6.65
C CYS A 404 15.79 26.54 -7.87
N TRP A 405 15.48 27.83 -7.80
CA TRP A 405 15.78 28.79 -8.87
C TRP A 405 17.28 28.94 -9.05
N ASN A 406 18.03 29.05 -7.95
CA ASN A 406 19.50 29.14 -8.01
C ASN A 406 20.14 27.89 -8.65
N MET A 407 19.62 26.70 -8.34
CA MET A 407 20.08 25.46 -8.94
C MET A 407 19.74 25.40 -10.44
N PHE A 408 18.54 25.82 -10.81
CA PHE A 408 18.05 25.81 -12.18
C PHE A 408 18.82 26.78 -13.08
N ASP A 409 18.96 28.04 -12.64
CA ASP A 409 19.65 29.10 -13.39
C ASP A 409 21.17 28.79 -13.58
N ASN A 410 21.78 28.06 -12.64
CA ASN A 410 23.18 27.63 -12.73
C ASN A 410 23.37 26.25 -13.39
N ASN A 411 22.31 25.64 -13.92
CA ASN A 411 22.32 24.27 -14.48
C ASN A 411 22.90 23.22 -13.48
N ASN A 412 22.80 23.48 -12.19
CA ASN A 412 23.31 22.62 -11.12
C ASN A 412 22.20 22.15 -10.21
N VAL A 413 21.39 21.26 -10.72
CA VAL A 413 20.24 20.69 -9.99
C VAL A 413 20.73 19.59 -9.04
N ASP A 414 21.24 19.98 -7.86
CA ASP A 414 21.55 19.04 -6.77
C ASP A 414 20.44 19.03 -5.71
N ILE A 415 19.33 18.43 -6.07
CA ILE A 415 18.16 18.27 -5.22
C ILE A 415 18.47 17.45 -3.93
N TYR A 416 19.50 16.62 -3.93
CA TYR A 416 19.91 15.88 -2.72
C TYR A 416 20.29 16.81 -1.57
N LYS A 417 21.04 17.87 -1.89
CA LYS A 417 21.42 18.90 -0.91
C LYS A 417 20.20 19.64 -0.37
N LEU A 418 19.27 20.01 -1.25
CA LEU A 418 18.04 20.70 -0.89
C LEU A 418 17.22 19.93 0.15
N PHE A 419 17.06 18.63 -0.05
CA PHE A 419 16.30 17.75 0.86
C PHE A 419 17.13 17.24 2.04
N GLY A 420 18.40 17.63 2.18
CA GLY A 420 19.27 17.14 3.24
C GLY A 420 19.49 15.61 3.19
N ILE A 421 19.52 15.06 1.97
CA ILE A 421 19.77 13.66 1.72
C ILE A 421 21.23 13.34 2.05
N THR A 422 21.48 12.35 2.90
CA THR A 422 22.84 11.94 3.28
C THR A 422 23.58 11.26 2.12
N LYS A 423 24.87 11.08 2.27
CA LYS A 423 25.69 10.41 1.25
C LYS A 423 25.23 8.95 1.05
N GLU A 424 24.92 8.24 2.12
CA GLU A 424 24.43 6.86 2.10
C GLU A 424 23.06 6.78 1.42
N GLU A 425 22.14 7.69 1.75
CA GLU A 425 20.83 7.78 1.12
C GLU A 425 20.95 8.08 -0.39
N LYS A 426 21.84 8.99 -0.76
CA LYS A 426 22.10 9.33 -2.16
C LYS A 426 22.63 8.12 -2.96
N GLU A 427 23.57 7.39 -2.41
CA GLU A 427 24.10 6.16 -3.04
C GLU A 427 23.00 5.10 -3.17
N PHE A 428 22.19 4.92 -2.14
CA PHE A 428 21.06 4.00 -2.17
C PHE A 428 20.05 4.37 -3.26
N ILE A 429 19.61 5.63 -3.34
CA ILE A 429 18.67 6.14 -4.35
C ILE A 429 19.23 5.91 -5.76
N LYS A 430 20.50 6.24 -6.00
CA LYS A 430 21.15 6.02 -7.30
C LYS A 430 21.18 4.54 -7.70
N ASN A 431 21.51 3.65 -6.77
CA ASN A 431 21.53 2.22 -7.04
C ASN A 431 20.11 1.67 -7.28
N TYR A 432 19.12 2.12 -6.51
CA TYR A 432 17.73 1.78 -6.72
C TYR A 432 17.24 2.21 -8.10
N TYR A 433 17.56 3.44 -8.52
CA TYR A 433 17.22 3.98 -9.82
C TYR A 433 17.85 3.16 -10.95
N LYS A 434 19.15 2.86 -10.89
CA LYS A 434 19.85 2.05 -11.90
C LYS A 434 19.21 0.67 -12.08
N ILE A 435 18.79 0.02 -11.00
CA ILE A 435 18.14 -1.29 -11.05
C ILE A 435 16.75 -1.19 -11.66
N LYS A 436 15.96 -0.21 -11.22
CA LYS A 436 14.55 -0.05 -11.58
C LYS A 436 14.36 0.42 -13.02
N TYR A 437 15.21 1.34 -13.44
CA TYR A 437 15.16 2.00 -14.76
C TYR A 437 16.27 1.53 -15.70
N LYS A 438 16.77 0.32 -15.51
CA LYS A 438 17.83 -0.29 -16.32
C LYS A 438 17.52 -0.34 -17.82
N TYR A 439 16.25 -0.37 -18.18
CA TYR A 439 15.76 -0.48 -19.56
C TYR A 439 15.18 0.82 -20.11
N PHE A 440 15.39 1.94 -19.44
CA PHE A 440 15.04 3.29 -19.91
C PHE A 440 16.30 4.12 -20.17
#